data_f4370c3f1f94e0aca6db452d7f86004f
#
_entry.id   f4370c3f1f94e0aca6db452d7f86004f
#
_cell.length_a   1.000
_cell.length_b   1.000
_cell.length_c   1.000
_cell.angle_alpha   90.00
_cell.angle_beta   90.00
_cell.angle_gamma   90.00
#
_symmetry.space_group_name_H-M   'P 1'
#
loop_
_entity.id
_entity.type
_entity.pdbx_description
1 polymer ?
#
loop_
_entity_poly.entity_id
_entity_poly.type
_entity_poly.pdbx_seq_one_letter_code
_entity_poly.pdbx_strand_id
1 'polypeptide(L)'
;MELKIEFGSQSCGVSLFLPEGTKPDKKAMDELRSMMQMECTVERMKAVGSFFENPDSAVRKAAVTPDFHKGAGIPIGTVLMTEGFVIPQAMGNDINCGMRLYTTDLKEEELERRLSSLLPEVRRIFFEGGRGIAMNGIQREAMLKDGLTGLLETSGKAAGKGIWRFYNREEQEKELEYTAFHGSLKAGDTEGLGDFTGDPHFLSYDDQIGSIGGGNHFVEMQRVAEIYDGQTANAWGIRKGAVLIMIHTGSLTIGHQSGRINQMITKGLYPKGIPHPDNGIYLLPERGGMDREWRRFCDTTRNAANFGFANRLFLGLMLQNAVENTVRAFGMKLLYDSPHNFIWEREAEGRKYYIHRKGACSARGMEEMEGTPFAYYGEPVMIPGSMGSSSYLLRGMGNPDALWSASHGAGRKLSRGEAIHGSDEKFQEFMKKFHVITPIDPNRSDLKGRSDILKKWEESIRSEAPYAYKDIDKVVKVHENHEMAGLVARMEPLFTVKA
;
A
#
# COMPACT_ATOMS: atom_id res chain seq x y z
N MET A 1 2.06 21.39 13.40
CA MET A 1 1.87 21.60 14.88
C MET A 1 2.61 20.48 15.60
N GLU A 2 3.45 20.83 16.53
CA GLU A 2 4.14 19.83 17.37
C GLU A 2 3.30 19.56 18.62
N LEU A 3 2.98 18.31 18.88
CA LEU A 3 2.31 17.86 20.09
C LEU A 3 3.35 17.14 20.97
N LYS A 4 3.66 17.69 22.13
CA LYS A 4 4.46 16.97 23.14
C LYS A 4 3.51 16.06 23.93
N ILE A 5 3.75 14.75 23.84
CA ILE A 5 3.03 13.76 24.65
C ILE A 5 4.00 13.36 25.76
N GLU A 6 3.70 13.76 27.00
CA GLU A 6 4.54 13.48 28.17
C GLU A 6 4.16 12.12 28.77
N PHE A 7 5.16 11.27 28.95
CA PHE A 7 5.07 10.01 29.67
C PHE A 7 6.20 9.94 30.70
N GLY A 8 5.87 10.17 31.98
CA GLY A 8 6.86 10.17 33.05
C GLY A 8 7.90 11.28 32.88
N SER A 9 9.19 10.90 32.91
CA SER A 9 10.31 11.83 32.81
C SER A 9 10.78 12.09 31.36
N GLN A 10 10.17 11.41 30.37
CA GLN A 10 10.52 11.54 28.95
C GLN A 10 9.31 12.03 28.16
N SER A 11 9.57 12.90 27.18
CA SER A 11 8.57 13.34 26.22
C SER A 11 9.09 13.12 24.80
N CYS A 12 8.40 12.32 24.01
CA CYS A 12 8.63 12.26 22.57
C CYS A 12 7.72 13.27 21.85
N GLY A 13 8.33 14.10 21.02
CA GLY A 13 7.60 15.00 20.15
C GLY A 13 6.90 14.25 19.02
N VAL A 14 5.61 14.52 18.80
CA VAL A 14 4.87 14.04 17.64
C VAL A 14 4.55 15.21 16.73
N SER A 15 5.07 15.20 15.50
CA SER A 15 4.75 16.19 14.47
C SER A 15 3.37 15.90 13.89
N LEU A 16 2.42 16.84 14.00
CA LEU A 16 1.05 16.71 13.48
C LEU A 16 0.90 17.55 12.21
N PHE A 17 0.73 16.89 11.07
CA PHE A 17 0.43 17.52 9.79
C PHE A 17 -1.07 17.36 9.49
N LEU A 18 -1.87 18.32 9.92
CA LEU A 18 -3.33 18.25 9.79
C LEU A 18 -3.85 19.49 9.05
N PRO A 19 -4.98 19.38 8.30
CA PRO A 19 -5.59 20.52 7.65
C PRO A 19 -5.95 21.62 8.66
N GLU A 20 -5.70 22.88 8.30
CA GLU A 20 -6.00 24.03 9.14
C GLU A 20 -7.48 24.07 9.55
N GLY A 21 -7.73 24.44 10.80
CA GLY A 21 -9.07 24.51 11.36
C GLY A 21 -9.77 23.15 11.58
N THR A 22 -9.10 22.04 11.25
CA THR A 22 -9.66 20.70 11.46
C THR A 22 -9.29 20.19 12.85
N LYS A 23 -10.30 19.83 13.66
CA LYS A 23 -10.06 19.10 14.90
C LYS A 23 -9.77 17.64 14.55
N PRO A 24 -8.66 17.05 15.05
CA PRO A 24 -8.39 15.65 14.83
C PRO A 24 -9.48 14.77 15.47
N ASP A 25 -9.74 13.62 14.86
CA ASP A 25 -10.68 12.63 15.41
C ASP A 25 -10.24 12.23 16.83
N LYS A 26 -11.14 12.34 17.79
CA LYS A 26 -10.86 12.02 19.20
C LYS A 26 -10.38 10.58 19.38
N LYS A 27 -11.03 9.61 18.69
CA LYS A 27 -10.66 8.19 18.78
C LYS A 27 -9.26 7.93 18.21
N ALA A 28 -8.91 8.63 17.11
CA ALA A 28 -7.56 8.54 16.54
C ALA A 28 -6.51 9.16 17.48
N MET A 29 -6.83 10.28 18.14
CA MET A 29 -5.94 10.90 19.12
C MET A 29 -5.77 10.05 20.38
N ASP A 30 -6.83 9.41 20.87
CA ASP A 30 -6.76 8.50 22.00
C ASP A 30 -5.91 7.27 21.66
N GLU A 31 -6.04 6.74 20.42
CA GLU A 31 -5.22 5.64 19.90
C GLU A 31 -3.73 6.07 19.74
N LEU A 32 -3.47 7.30 19.28
CA LEU A 32 -2.11 7.86 19.20
C LEU A 32 -1.47 7.96 20.59
N ARG A 33 -2.20 8.48 21.58
CA ARG A 33 -1.69 8.55 22.96
C ARG A 33 -1.41 7.17 23.52
N SER A 34 -2.32 6.21 23.33
CA SER A 34 -2.12 4.82 23.74
C SER A 34 -0.90 4.20 23.05
N MET A 35 -0.72 4.44 21.75
CA MET A 35 0.45 3.98 21.01
C MET A 35 1.74 4.52 21.61
N MET A 36 1.82 5.81 21.92
CA MET A 36 3.01 6.44 22.48
C MET A 36 3.40 5.93 23.87
N GLN A 37 2.50 5.26 24.60
CA GLN A 37 2.87 4.53 25.83
C GLN A 37 3.90 3.43 25.61
N MET A 38 4.22 3.11 24.34
CA MET A 38 5.34 2.21 24.01
C MET A 38 6.69 2.70 24.57
N GLU A 39 6.88 4.01 24.78
CA GLU A 39 8.10 4.53 25.43
C GLU A 39 8.28 4.01 26.84
N CYS A 40 7.18 3.88 27.61
CA CYS A 40 7.23 3.24 28.92
C CYS A 40 7.63 1.77 28.79
N THR A 41 7.24 1.11 27.70
CA THR A 41 7.65 -0.27 27.42
C THR A 41 9.14 -0.33 27.08
N VAL A 42 9.66 0.61 26.29
CA VAL A 42 11.10 0.70 25.96
C VAL A 42 11.94 0.85 27.26
N GLU A 43 11.56 1.79 28.14
CA GLU A 43 12.30 2.00 29.39
C GLU A 43 12.22 0.77 30.31
N ARG A 44 11.08 0.13 30.37
CA ARG A 44 10.90 -1.13 31.12
C ARG A 44 11.78 -2.25 30.56
N MET A 45 11.92 -2.35 29.23
CA MET A 45 12.77 -3.35 28.58
C MET A 45 14.26 -3.05 28.74
N LYS A 46 14.66 -1.78 28.77
CA LYS A 46 16.05 -1.38 29.12
C LYS A 46 16.45 -1.87 30.50
N ALA A 47 15.53 -1.80 31.48
CA ALA A 47 15.79 -2.27 32.84
C ALA A 47 16.02 -3.79 32.93
N VAL A 48 15.61 -4.56 31.92
CA VAL A 48 15.86 -6.02 31.84
C VAL A 48 17.30 -6.35 31.48
N GLY A 49 18.06 -5.42 30.97
CA GLY A 49 19.51 -5.52 30.71
C GLY A 49 19.95 -6.42 29.54
N SER A 50 19.13 -7.40 29.17
CA SER A 50 19.43 -8.35 28.07
C SER A 50 18.42 -8.28 26.91
N PHE A 51 17.41 -7.41 27.00
CA PHE A 51 16.39 -7.33 25.97
C PHE A 51 16.90 -6.63 24.70
N PHE A 52 17.58 -5.50 24.83
CA PHE A 52 18.20 -4.78 23.73
C PHE A 52 19.71 -5.04 23.69
N GLU A 53 20.27 -5.26 22.50
CA GLU A 53 21.72 -5.24 22.28
C GLU A 53 22.27 -3.80 22.26
N ASN A 54 21.50 -2.87 21.69
CA ASN A 54 21.85 -1.45 21.68
C ASN A 54 21.30 -0.75 22.93
N PRO A 55 22.15 -0.22 23.83
CA PRO A 55 21.71 0.48 25.04
C PRO A 55 20.98 1.81 24.73
N ASP A 56 21.21 2.38 23.54
CA ASP A 56 20.58 3.62 23.08
C ASP A 56 19.22 3.39 22.41
N SER A 57 18.69 2.16 22.46
CA SER A 57 17.38 1.82 21.86
C SER A 57 16.29 2.78 22.32
N ALA A 58 15.60 3.43 21.38
CA ALA A 58 14.58 4.44 21.68
C ALA A 58 13.60 4.65 20.52
N VAL A 59 12.43 5.23 20.82
CA VAL A 59 11.63 5.95 19.83
C VAL A 59 12.28 7.32 19.64
N ARG A 60 12.72 7.62 18.44
CA ARG A 60 13.45 8.88 18.15
C ARG A 60 12.52 10.01 17.73
N LYS A 61 11.50 9.69 16.94
CA LYS A 61 10.55 10.67 16.42
C LYS A 61 9.25 9.98 16.00
N ALA A 62 8.16 10.71 16.07
CA ALA A 62 6.88 10.30 15.53
C ALA A 62 6.27 11.43 14.69
N ALA A 63 5.53 11.07 13.64
CA ALA A 63 4.79 12.01 12.83
C ALA A 63 3.44 11.40 12.43
N VAL A 64 2.45 12.24 12.16
CA VAL A 64 1.18 11.83 11.56
C VAL A 64 0.92 12.65 10.30
N THR A 65 0.51 11.98 9.25
CA THR A 65 0.19 12.55 7.93
C THR A 65 -1.22 13.14 7.89
N PRO A 66 -1.55 14.02 6.92
CA PRO A 66 -2.85 14.71 6.85
C PRO A 66 -4.08 13.80 6.80
N ASP A 67 -3.95 12.60 6.29
CA ASP A 67 -5.02 11.60 6.23
C ASP A 67 -5.24 10.83 7.55
N PHE A 68 -4.51 11.17 8.62
CA PHE A 68 -4.57 10.58 9.95
C PHE A 68 -5.99 10.26 10.41
N HIS A 69 -6.24 9.00 10.76
CA HIS A 69 -7.53 8.54 11.26
C HIS A 69 -7.37 7.27 12.12
N LYS A 70 -8.46 6.87 12.80
CA LYS A 70 -8.47 5.69 13.66
C LYS A 70 -8.04 4.43 12.89
N GLY A 71 -7.12 3.67 13.48
CA GLY A 71 -6.66 2.36 13.01
C GLY A 71 -7.15 1.20 13.90
N ALA A 72 -6.25 0.26 14.15
CA ALA A 72 -6.44 -0.86 15.08
C ALA A 72 -5.20 -0.95 15.99
N GLY A 73 -5.23 -0.25 17.11
CA GLY A 73 -4.14 -0.14 18.10
C GLY A 73 -3.05 0.88 17.73
N ILE A 74 -2.81 1.09 16.45
CA ILE A 74 -1.94 2.14 15.90
C ILE A 74 -2.74 2.87 14.84
N PRO A 75 -2.87 4.21 14.89
CA PRO A 75 -3.61 4.99 13.91
C PRO A 75 -3.06 4.83 12.50
N ILE A 76 -3.91 5.02 11.50
CA ILE A 76 -3.50 5.12 10.09
C ILE A 76 -2.97 6.53 9.83
N GLY A 77 -1.94 6.65 8.98
CA GLY A 77 -1.22 7.90 8.76
C GLY A 77 -0.14 8.14 9.81
N THR A 78 0.32 7.10 10.50
CA THR A 78 1.38 7.19 11.51
C THR A 78 2.73 6.79 10.92
N VAL A 79 3.74 7.58 11.25
CA VAL A 79 5.15 7.31 10.94
C VAL A 79 5.95 7.35 12.23
N LEU A 80 6.77 6.33 12.47
CA LEU A 80 7.63 6.22 13.65
C LEU A 80 9.07 5.98 13.24
N MET A 81 9.99 6.63 13.90
CA MET A 81 11.42 6.35 13.79
C MET A 81 11.91 5.74 15.10
N THR A 82 12.46 4.53 15.01
CA THR A 82 13.04 3.81 16.15
C THR A 82 14.51 3.49 15.91
N GLU A 83 15.24 3.25 16.97
CA GLU A 83 16.62 2.79 16.96
C GLU A 83 16.75 1.55 17.85
N GLY A 84 17.44 0.50 17.38
CA GLY A 84 17.70 -0.73 18.10
C GLY A 84 16.53 -1.71 18.22
N PHE A 85 15.37 -1.40 17.65
CA PHE A 85 14.23 -2.31 17.59
C PHE A 85 13.24 -1.91 16.50
N VAL A 86 12.34 -2.83 16.16
CA VAL A 86 11.18 -2.58 15.32
C VAL A 86 9.88 -2.90 16.04
N ILE A 87 8.78 -2.35 15.52
CA ILE A 87 7.41 -2.59 15.99
C ILE A 87 6.62 -3.20 14.83
N PRO A 88 6.48 -4.53 14.75
CA PRO A 88 5.80 -5.18 13.62
C PRO A 88 4.37 -4.68 13.39
N GLN A 89 3.63 -4.34 14.46
CA GLN A 89 2.27 -3.80 14.33
C GLN A 89 2.22 -2.41 13.68
N ALA A 90 3.34 -1.65 13.69
CA ALA A 90 3.42 -0.32 13.12
C ALA A 90 3.60 -0.29 11.58
N MET A 91 3.64 -1.44 10.92
CA MET A 91 3.54 -1.54 9.46
C MET A 91 2.18 -2.06 8.97
N GLY A 92 1.24 -2.31 9.89
CA GLY A 92 -0.07 -2.87 9.56
C GLY A 92 -0.05 -4.37 9.24
N ASN A 93 -1.24 -4.96 9.05
CA ASN A 93 -1.38 -6.40 8.76
C ASN A 93 -1.23 -6.71 7.27
N ASP A 94 -1.54 -5.74 6.40
CA ASP A 94 -1.33 -5.86 4.95
C ASP A 94 0.06 -5.30 4.62
N ILE A 95 1.08 -6.12 4.85
CA ILE A 95 2.48 -5.78 4.63
C ILE A 95 2.70 -5.47 3.15
N ASN A 96 3.39 -4.39 2.84
CA ASN A 96 3.55 -3.88 1.48
C ASN A 96 2.21 -3.60 0.77
N CYS A 97 1.14 -3.22 1.55
CA CYS A 97 0.07 -2.48 0.90
C CYS A 97 0.68 -1.22 0.31
N GLY A 98 0.42 -0.96 -0.97
CA GLY A 98 1.11 0.08 -1.72
C GLY A 98 0.41 0.43 -3.02
N MET A 99 1.02 1.35 -3.76
CA MET A 99 0.52 1.86 -5.02
C MET A 99 1.48 1.52 -6.15
N ARG A 100 0.91 1.12 -7.30
CA ARG A 100 1.61 0.97 -8.57
C ARG A 100 0.92 1.82 -9.62
N LEU A 101 1.66 2.71 -10.28
CA LEU A 101 1.14 3.65 -11.27
C LEU A 101 1.82 3.42 -12.61
N TYR A 102 1.01 3.17 -13.65
CA TYR A 102 1.48 3.10 -15.02
C TYR A 102 1.04 4.32 -15.83
N THR A 103 1.90 4.80 -16.69
CA THR A 103 1.57 5.71 -17.79
C THR A 103 1.20 4.90 -19.02
N THR A 104 0.28 5.41 -19.84
CA THR A 104 -0.12 4.77 -21.09
C THR A 104 -0.16 5.74 -22.27
N ASP A 105 -0.26 5.22 -23.48
CA ASP A 105 -0.50 5.99 -24.70
C ASP A 105 -1.99 6.05 -25.10
N LEU A 106 -2.87 5.57 -24.20
CA LEU A 106 -4.32 5.63 -24.37
C LEU A 106 -4.87 7.03 -24.12
N LYS A 107 -5.96 7.36 -24.82
CA LYS A 107 -6.75 8.56 -24.60
C LYS A 107 -8.13 8.19 -24.09
N GLU A 108 -8.72 9.10 -23.31
CA GLU A 108 -10.06 8.91 -22.73
C GLU A 108 -11.11 8.52 -23.78
N GLU A 109 -11.13 9.23 -24.91
CA GLU A 109 -12.15 9.00 -25.97
C GLU A 109 -12.03 7.61 -26.62
N GLU A 110 -10.86 6.96 -26.57
CA GLU A 110 -10.68 5.59 -27.06
C GLU A 110 -11.37 4.61 -26.13
N LEU A 111 -11.27 4.83 -24.83
CA LEU A 111 -11.90 3.99 -23.81
C LEU A 111 -13.41 4.20 -23.79
N GLU A 112 -13.88 5.45 -23.80
CA GLU A 112 -15.31 5.79 -23.76
C GLU A 112 -16.09 5.09 -24.89
N ARG A 113 -15.54 5.09 -26.11
CA ARG A 113 -16.15 4.39 -27.27
C ARG A 113 -16.26 2.89 -27.08
N ARG A 114 -15.51 2.31 -26.17
CA ARG A 114 -15.42 0.87 -25.95
C ARG A 114 -15.85 0.42 -24.56
N LEU A 115 -16.33 1.32 -23.70
CA LEU A 115 -16.74 0.98 -22.33
C LEU A 115 -17.72 -0.19 -22.26
N SER A 116 -18.69 -0.26 -23.18
CA SER A 116 -19.69 -1.34 -23.22
C SER A 116 -19.09 -2.74 -23.43
N SER A 117 -17.93 -2.84 -24.09
CA SER A 117 -17.19 -4.10 -24.25
C SER A 117 -16.08 -4.27 -23.21
N LEU A 118 -15.46 -3.17 -22.80
CA LEU A 118 -14.34 -3.19 -21.85
C LEU A 118 -14.78 -3.59 -20.43
N LEU A 119 -15.85 -3.00 -19.89
CA LEU A 119 -16.26 -3.26 -18.51
C LEU A 119 -16.65 -4.75 -18.27
N PRO A 120 -17.41 -5.44 -19.14
CA PRO A 120 -17.63 -6.87 -19.02
C PRO A 120 -16.36 -7.71 -19.13
N GLU A 121 -15.43 -7.35 -20.04
CA GLU A 121 -14.18 -8.08 -20.19
C GLU A 121 -13.27 -7.92 -18.97
N VAL A 122 -13.19 -6.74 -18.36
CA VAL A 122 -12.51 -6.53 -17.09
C VAL A 122 -13.11 -7.42 -16.01
N ARG A 123 -14.45 -7.47 -15.88
CA ARG A 123 -15.12 -8.35 -14.90
C ARG A 123 -14.76 -9.81 -15.15
N ARG A 124 -14.81 -10.27 -16.41
CA ARG A 124 -14.47 -11.63 -16.79
C ARG A 124 -13.07 -12.02 -16.36
N ILE A 125 -12.08 -11.15 -16.61
CA ILE A 125 -10.68 -11.41 -16.30
C ILE A 125 -10.43 -11.38 -14.79
N PHE A 126 -10.99 -10.43 -14.08
CA PHE A 126 -10.72 -10.25 -12.66
C PHE A 126 -11.51 -11.22 -11.76
N PHE A 127 -12.75 -11.60 -12.15
CA PHE A 127 -13.67 -12.27 -11.23
C PHE A 127 -14.31 -13.55 -11.77
N GLU A 128 -14.28 -13.79 -13.09
CA GLU A 128 -15.02 -14.89 -13.71
C GLU A 128 -14.09 -15.94 -14.36
N GLY A 129 -12.91 -16.17 -13.76
CA GLY A 129 -11.99 -17.21 -14.19
C GLY A 129 -11.02 -16.82 -15.31
N GLY A 130 -11.03 -15.57 -15.79
CA GLY A 130 -10.14 -15.08 -16.85
C GLY A 130 -8.71 -14.76 -16.41
N ARG A 131 -8.40 -14.87 -15.13
CA ARG A 131 -7.10 -14.49 -14.53
C ARG A 131 -5.90 -15.20 -15.16
N GLY A 132 -5.95 -16.52 -15.28
CA GLY A 132 -4.97 -17.30 -16.06
C GLY A 132 -3.51 -17.21 -15.60
N ILE A 133 -3.25 -16.99 -14.32
CA ILE A 133 -1.90 -16.92 -13.73
C ILE A 133 -1.52 -18.30 -13.21
N ALA A 134 -0.88 -19.12 -14.04
CA ALA A 134 -0.37 -20.43 -13.63
C ALA A 134 1.10 -20.32 -13.21
N MET A 135 1.44 -20.90 -12.06
CA MET A 135 2.81 -21.01 -11.55
C MET A 135 3.05 -22.40 -10.96
N ASN A 136 4.29 -22.85 -10.98
CA ASN A 136 4.71 -23.99 -10.17
C ASN A 136 5.32 -23.51 -8.83
N GLY A 137 5.60 -24.44 -7.91
CA GLY A 137 6.15 -24.12 -6.60
C GLY A 137 7.52 -23.44 -6.66
N ILE A 138 8.37 -23.78 -7.64
CA ILE A 138 9.68 -23.12 -7.83
C ILE A 138 9.49 -21.63 -8.14
N GLN A 139 8.53 -21.27 -9.01
CA GLN A 139 8.25 -19.88 -9.35
C GLN A 139 7.69 -19.10 -8.16
N ARG A 140 6.76 -19.73 -7.41
CA ARG A 140 6.17 -19.13 -6.22
C ARG A 140 7.19 -18.94 -5.11
N GLU A 141 8.06 -19.91 -4.88
CA GLU A 141 9.14 -19.81 -3.90
C GLU A 141 10.14 -18.71 -4.29
N ALA A 142 10.58 -18.68 -5.56
CA ALA A 142 11.46 -17.63 -6.06
C ALA A 142 10.84 -16.23 -5.92
N MET A 143 9.55 -16.09 -6.23
CA MET A 143 8.81 -14.84 -6.03
C MET A 143 8.78 -14.44 -4.54
N LEU A 144 8.54 -15.38 -3.62
CA LEU A 144 8.52 -15.08 -2.19
C LEU A 144 9.91 -14.71 -1.65
N LYS A 145 10.97 -15.39 -2.12
CA LYS A 145 12.34 -15.16 -1.63
C LYS A 145 13.04 -13.97 -2.27
N ASP A 146 12.83 -13.75 -3.56
CA ASP A 146 13.59 -12.78 -4.36
C ASP A 146 12.70 -11.79 -5.13
N GLY A 147 11.39 -11.76 -4.85
CA GLY A 147 10.45 -10.77 -5.40
C GLY A 147 10.35 -10.82 -6.93
N LEU A 148 10.35 -9.64 -7.55
CA LEU A 148 10.27 -9.51 -9.00
C LEU A 148 11.51 -10.06 -9.70
N THR A 149 12.68 -10.03 -9.08
CA THR A 149 13.91 -10.66 -9.61
C THR A 149 13.73 -12.19 -9.70
N GLY A 150 13.16 -12.80 -8.67
CA GLY A 150 12.84 -14.23 -8.69
C GLY A 150 11.84 -14.61 -9.78
N LEU A 151 10.86 -13.76 -10.07
CA LEU A 151 9.95 -13.92 -11.20
C LEU A 151 10.68 -13.81 -12.54
N LEU A 152 11.59 -12.84 -12.71
CA LEU A 152 12.40 -12.71 -13.92
C LEU A 152 13.22 -13.98 -14.24
N GLU A 153 13.85 -14.55 -13.22
CA GLU A 153 14.67 -15.74 -13.37
C GLU A 153 13.86 -17.00 -13.70
N THR A 154 12.62 -17.08 -13.23
CA THR A 154 11.78 -18.28 -13.34
C THR A 154 10.65 -18.18 -14.37
N SER A 155 10.40 -17.02 -14.97
CA SER A 155 9.26 -16.74 -15.88
C SER A 155 9.22 -17.60 -17.13
N GLY A 156 10.36 -18.08 -17.63
CA GLY A 156 10.47 -18.84 -18.88
C GLY A 156 9.61 -20.12 -18.96
N LYS A 157 9.25 -20.72 -17.82
CA LYS A 157 8.42 -21.95 -17.77
C LYS A 157 6.95 -21.71 -18.07
N ALA A 158 6.45 -20.49 -17.83
CA ALA A 158 5.05 -20.11 -18.04
C ALA A 158 4.87 -19.13 -19.22
N ALA A 159 5.96 -18.75 -19.89
CA ALA A 159 5.96 -17.77 -20.97
C ALA A 159 4.93 -18.09 -22.06
N GLY A 160 4.18 -17.08 -22.46
CA GLY A 160 3.20 -17.18 -23.55
C GLY A 160 1.86 -17.84 -23.19
N LYS A 161 1.65 -18.26 -21.94
CA LYS A 161 0.40 -18.89 -21.49
C LYS A 161 -0.41 -17.93 -20.58
N GLY A 162 -1.72 -17.80 -20.82
CA GLY A 162 -2.62 -16.97 -20.02
C GLY A 162 -2.11 -15.52 -19.93
N ILE A 163 -2.06 -14.96 -18.72
CA ILE A 163 -1.56 -13.60 -18.47
C ILE A 163 -0.06 -13.46 -18.75
N TRP A 164 0.70 -14.54 -18.63
CA TRP A 164 2.14 -14.53 -18.92
C TRP A 164 2.50 -14.11 -20.36
N ARG A 165 1.58 -14.15 -21.32
CA ARG A 165 1.79 -13.61 -22.65
C ARG A 165 2.05 -12.10 -22.67
N PHE A 166 1.63 -11.38 -21.63
CA PHE A 166 1.85 -9.94 -21.44
C PHE A 166 3.09 -9.64 -20.60
N TYR A 167 3.70 -10.68 -20.00
CA TYR A 167 4.92 -10.54 -19.21
C TYR A 167 6.15 -10.44 -20.15
N ASN A 168 6.54 -9.23 -20.46
CA ASN A 168 7.76 -8.98 -21.22
C ASN A 168 8.95 -8.89 -20.25
N ARG A 169 9.86 -9.86 -20.32
CA ARG A 169 11.00 -9.95 -19.41
C ARG A 169 11.91 -8.71 -19.46
N GLU A 170 12.21 -8.21 -20.67
CA GLU A 170 13.10 -7.04 -20.84
C GLU A 170 12.48 -5.76 -20.26
N GLU A 171 11.17 -5.58 -20.43
CA GLU A 171 10.45 -4.45 -19.82
C GLU A 171 10.40 -4.60 -18.30
N GLN A 172 10.12 -5.80 -17.79
CA GLN A 172 10.09 -6.05 -16.35
C GLN A 172 11.45 -5.82 -15.68
N GLU A 173 12.55 -6.17 -16.34
CA GLU A 173 13.91 -5.89 -15.86
C GLU A 173 14.16 -4.38 -15.72
N LYS A 174 13.73 -3.58 -16.71
CA LYS A 174 13.80 -2.11 -16.64
C LYS A 174 12.91 -1.53 -15.54
N GLU A 175 11.73 -2.12 -15.30
CA GLU A 175 10.79 -1.66 -14.29
C GLU A 175 11.30 -1.84 -12.86
N LEU A 176 12.31 -2.66 -12.60
CA LEU A 176 12.93 -2.79 -11.28
C LEU A 176 13.44 -1.44 -10.77
N GLU A 177 14.06 -0.63 -11.62
CA GLU A 177 14.56 0.71 -11.25
C GLU A 177 13.44 1.69 -10.84
N TYR A 178 12.22 1.43 -11.29
CA TYR A 178 11.01 2.21 -10.98
C TYR A 178 10.19 1.59 -9.85
N THR A 179 10.75 0.64 -9.13
CA THR A 179 10.09 -0.06 -8.03
C THR A 179 10.90 0.11 -6.74
N ALA A 180 10.25 0.50 -5.66
CA ALA A 180 10.88 0.58 -4.34
C ALA A 180 11.57 -0.76 -4.02
N PHE A 181 12.80 -0.71 -3.47
CA PHE A 181 13.64 -1.89 -3.22
C PHE A 181 13.92 -2.74 -4.48
N HIS A 182 13.83 -2.17 -5.68
CA HIS A 182 13.88 -2.90 -6.96
C HIS A 182 12.86 -4.05 -7.03
N GLY A 183 11.75 -3.95 -6.28
CA GLY A 183 10.72 -4.98 -6.19
C GLY A 183 11.18 -6.31 -5.57
N SER A 184 12.33 -6.31 -4.88
CA SER A 184 13.00 -7.52 -4.42
C SER A 184 13.62 -7.31 -3.05
N LEU A 185 13.20 -8.13 -2.09
CA LEU A 185 13.71 -8.19 -0.74
C LEU A 185 14.14 -9.63 -0.44
N LYS A 186 15.45 -9.88 -0.33
CA LYS A 186 15.97 -11.24 -0.15
C LYS A 186 15.52 -11.86 1.16
N ALA A 187 14.77 -12.97 1.09
CA ALA A 187 14.37 -13.81 2.21
C ALA A 187 15.05 -15.17 2.14
N GLY A 188 15.47 -15.69 3.28
CA GLY A 188 16.14 -16.98 3.38
C GLY A 188 15.17 -18.18 3.36
N ASP A 189 13.94 -17.99 3.87
CA ASP A 189 12.96 -19.04 4.08
C ASP A 189 11.54 -18.58 3.70
N THR A 190 10.64 -19.54 3.45
CA THR A 190 9.20 -19.32 3.18
C THR A 190 8.34 -20.00 4.26
N GLU A 191 8.76 -19.91 5.52
CA GLU A 191 8.09 -20.55 6.64
C GLU A 191 6.59 -20.22 6.71
N GLY A 192 5.78 -21.27 6.85
CA GLY A 192 4.33 -21.15 6.96
C GLY A 192 3.60 -20.91 5.64
N LEU A 193 4.29 -20.84 4.49
CA LEU A 193 3.70 -20.56 3.17
C LEU A 193 3.65 -21.79 2.24
N GLY A 194 3.80 -22.99 2.80
CA GLY A 194 3.80 -24.25 2.02
C GLY A 194 2.54 -24.47 1.18
N ASP A 195 1.38 -24.08 1.69
CA ASP A 195 0.11 -24.18 0.95
C ASP A 195 0.09 -23.30 -0.29
N PHE A 196 0.75 -22.12 -0.22
CA PHE A 196 0.87 -21.23 -1.36
C PHE A 196 1.95 -21.71 -2.35
N THR A 197 3.11 -22.14 -1.89
CA THR A 197 4.17 -22.59 -2.80
C THR A 197 3.76 -23.81 -3.60
N GLY A 198 3.10 -24.79 -2.99
CA GLY A 198 2.56 -25.97 -3.69
C GLY A 198 3.64 -26.87 -4.30
N ASP A 199 3.27 -27.63 -5.35
CA ASP A 199 4.17 -28.57 -6.01
C ASP A 199 5.26 -27.86 -6.83
N PRO A 200 6.55 -28.24 -6.67
CA PRO A 200 7.67 -27.61 -7.37
C PRO A 200 7.62 -27.73 -8.90
N HIS A 201 7.00 -28.77 -9.45
CA HIS A 201 7.11 -29.12 -10.86
C HIS A 201 5.83 -28.87 -11.68
N PHE A 202 4.67 -28.92 -11.04
CA PHE A 202 3.39 -28.78 -11.73
C PHE A 202 2.86 -27.35 -11.70
N LEU A 203 2.46 -26.85 -12.87
CA LEU A 203 1.75 -25.58 -12.97
C LEU A 203 0.37 -25.71 -12.36
N SER A 204 0.05 -24.83 -11.44
CA SER A 204 -1.27 -24.74 -10.81
C SER A 204 -1.74 -23.30 -10.74
N TYR A 205 -3.04 -23.11 -10.62
CA TYR A 205 -3.65 -21.82 -10.36
C TYR A 205 -3.77 -21.61 -8.85
N ASP A 206 -3.73 -20.38 -8.48
CA ASP A 206 -3.83 -19.88 -7.12
C ASP A 206 -4.87 -18.75 -7.09
N ASP A 207 -5.62 -18.64 -6.01
CA ASP A 207 -6.68 -17.64 -5.86
C ASP A 207 -6.19 -16.33 -5.21
N GLN A 208 -4.92 -16.26 -4.80
CA GLN A 208 -4.36 -15.13 -4.11
C GLN A 208 -3.63 -14.16 -5.03
N ILE A 209 -2.73 -14.66 -5.89
CA ILE A 209 -1.99 -13.82 -6.83
C ILE A 209 -2.92 -13.21 -7.90
N GLY A 210 -2.79 -11.95 -8.19
CA GLY A 210 -3.70 -11.20 -9.07
C GLY A 210 -5.06 -10.95 -8.40
N SER A 211 -5.12 -10.89 -7.06
CA SER A 211 -6.33 -10.53 -6.30
C SER A 211 -6.27 -9.10 -5.80
N ILE A 212 -7.38 -8.37 -5.90
CA ILE A 212 -7.45 -6.99 -5.42
C ILE A 212 -7.48 -6.95 -3.90
N GLY A 213 -8.26 -7.84 -3.26
CA GLY A 213 -8.55 -7.76 -1.84
C GLY A 213 -9.66 -6.76 -1.52
N GLY A 214 -10.16 -6.83 -0.30
CA GLY A 214 -11.28 -5.99 0.16
C GLY A 214 -10.87 -4.61 0.66
N GLY A 215 -11.85 -3.86 1.15
CA GLY A 215 -11.63 -2.55 1.76
C GLY A 215 -11.37 -1.46 0.74
N ASN A 216 -10.34 -0.63 0.98
CA ASN A 216 -9.96 0.48 0.11
C ASN A 216 -9.09 0.08 -1.09
N HIS A 217 -8.83 -1.22 -1.33
CA HIS A 217 -8.09 -1.70 -2.48
C HIS A 217 -8.86 -1.53 -3.79
N PHE A 218 -8.14 -1.28 -4.89
CA PHE A 218 -8.74 -1.07 -6.20
C PHE A 218 -7.72 -1.25 -7.34
N VAL A 219 -8.26 -1.44 -8.56
CA VAL A 219 -7.56 -1.20 -9.82
C VAL A 219 -8.37 -0.17 -10.58
N GLU A 220 -7.75 0.90 -11.03
CA GLU A 220 -8.46 2.06 -11.57
C GLU A 220 -7.79 2.59 -12.83
N MET A 221 -8.58 2.90 -13.86
CA MET A 221 -8.13 3.73 -14.98
C MET A 221 -8.53 5.17 -14.73
N GLN A 222 -7.58 6.07 -14.91
CA GLN A 222 -7.74 7.50 -14.59
C GLN A 222 -7.24 8.36 -15.75
N ARG A 223 -7.89 9.48 -16.03
CA ARG A 223 -7.38 10.48 -16.95
C ARG A 223 -6.60 11.55 -16.21
N VAL A 224 -5.58 12.09 -16.81
CA VAL A 224 -4.87 13.28 -16.33
C VAL A 224 -5.71 14.52 -16.63
N ALA A 225 -6.37 15.07 -15.60
CA ALA A 225 -7.25 16.22 -15.75
C ALA A 225 -6.48 17.55 -15.71
N GLU A 226 -5.44 17.63 -14.86
CA GLU A 226 -4.69 18.86 -14.65
C GLU A 226 -3.21 18.57 -14.35
N ILE A 227 -2.34 19.44 -14.80
CA ILE A 227 -0.90 19.42 -14.53
C ILE A 227 -0.54 20.71 -13.81
N TYR A 228 0.11 20.56 -12.64
CA TYR A 228 0.57 21.68 -11.80
C TYR A 228 2.07 21.96 -11.96
N ASP A 229 2.89 20.90 -12.05
CA ASP A 229 4.32 20.97 -12.33
C ASP A 229 4.61 20.36 -13.70
N GLY A 230 4.71 21.23 -14.72
CA GLY A 230 4.90 20.82 -16.10
C GLY A 230 6.29 20.20 -16.35
N GLN A 231 7.31 20.62 -15.61
CA GLN A 231 8.67 20.09 -15.76
C GLN A 231 8.74 18.64 -15.26
N THR A 232 8.28 18.40 -14.04
CA THR A 232 8.23 17.05 -13.45
C THR A 232 7.30 16.14 -14.27
N ALA A 233 6.10 16.62 -14.62
CA ALA A 233 5.15 15.86 -15.43
C ALA A 233 5.74 15.41 -16.77
N ASN A 234 6.43 16.31 -17.47
CA ASN A 234 7.09 15.96 -18.75
C ASN A 234 8.19 14.91 -18.56
N ALA A 235 9.03 15.05 -17.52
CA ALA A 235 10.09 14.09 -17.22
C ALA A 235 9.52 12.69 -16.88
N TRP A 236 8.38 12.64 -16.22
CA TRP A 236 7.67 11.41 -15.85
C TRP A 236 6.73 10.88 -16.95
N GLY A 237 6.69 11.52 -18.11
CA GLY A 237 5.83 11.09 -19.23
C GLY A 237 4.33 11.35 -19.00
N ILE A 238 3.97 12.22 -18.06
CA ILE A 238 2.60 12.60 -17.74
C ILE A 238 2.13 13.69 -18.69
N ARG A 239 0.99 13.48 -19.34
CA ARG A 239 0.40 14.43 -20.28
C ARG A 239 -1.08 14.63 -19.98
N LYS A 240 -1.57 15.86 -20.09
CA LYS A 240 -3.00 16.15 -19.92
C LYS A 240 -3.83 15.36 -20.94
N GLY A 241 -4.92 14.74 -20.47
CA GLY A 241 -5.80 13.88 -21.26
C GLY A 241 -5.29 12.46 -21.49
N ALA A 242 -4.04 12.12 -21.07
CA ALA A 242 -3.57 10.74 -21.10
C ALA A 242 -4.25 9.89 -20.03
N VAL A 243 -4.39 8.60 -20.30
CA VAL A 243 -4.93 7.63 -19.35
C VAL A 243 -3.79 6.99 -18.57
N LEU A 244 -3.96 6.89 -17.26
CA LEU A 244 -3.07 6.22 -16.33
C LEU A 244 -3.77 5.00 -15.72
N ILE A 245 -3.00 4.04 -15.23
CA ILE A 245 -3.51 2.88 -14.48
C ILE A 245 -2.94 2.95 -13.08
N MET A 246 -3.81 3.06 -12.06
CA MET A 246 -3.43 3.06 -10.67
C MET A 246 -3.93 1.78 -9.99
N ILE A 247 -3.03 1.10 -9.27
CA ILE A 247 -3.31 -0.16 -8.58
C ILE A 247 -2.98 0.01 -7.11
N HIS A 248 -3.95 -0.25 -6.26
CA HIS A 248 -3.82 -0.24 -4.80
C HIS A 248 -4.15 -1.60 -4.23
N THR A 249 -3.14 -2.33 -3.78
CA THR A 249 -3.26 -3.59 -3.04
C THR A 249 -1.93 -3.95 -2.40
N GLY A 250 -1.92 -5.00 -1.59
CA GLY A 250 -0.74 -5.49 -0.88
C GLY A 250 -0.60 -6.99 -0.89
N SER A 251 -0.12 -7.53 0.21
CA SER A 251 0.17 -8.95 0.40
C SER A 251 -1.01 -9.80 0.86
N LEU A 252 -2.12 -9.17 1.19
CA LEU A 252 -3.40 -9.83 1.51
C LEU A 252 -3.25 -10.95 2.57
N THR A 253 -3.68 -12.18 2.25
CA THR A 253 -3.61 -13.34 3.16
C THR A 253 -2.17 -13.70 3.54
N ILE A 254 -1.21 -13.54 2.62
CA ILE A 254 0.21 -13.79 2.88
C ILE A 254 0.70 -12.83 3.97
N GLY A 255 0.35 -11.53 3.85
CA GLY A 255 0.68 -10.52 4.87
C GLY A 255 0.02 -10.78 6.23
N HIS A 256 -1.24 -11.19 6.24
CA HIS A 256 -1.92 -11.58 7.48
C HIS A 256 -1.26 -12.78 8.17
N GLN A 257 -0.77 -13.75 7.40
CA GLN A 257 -0.05 -14.91 7.94
C GLN A 257 1.30 -14.47 8.52
N SER A 258 2.07 -13.67 7.79
CA SER A 258 3.32 -13.08 8.27
C SER A 258 3.11 -12.25 9.54
N GLY A 259 2.07 -11.42 9.59
CA GLY A 259 1.71 -10.63 10.76
C GLY A 259 1.41 -11.49 12.00
N ARG A 260 0.76 -12.65 11.82
CA ARG A 260 0.55 -13.61 12.94
C ARG A 260 1.86 -14.22 13.44
N ILE A 261 2.75 -14.61 12.54
CA ILE A 261 4.08 -15.13 12.90
C ILE A 261 4.86 -14.03 13.66
N ASN A 262 4.89 -12.82 13.16
CA ASN A 262 5.55 -11.69 13.80
C ASN A 262 4.99 -11.39 15.21
N GLN A 263 3.69 -11.51 15.40
CA GLN A 263 3.06 -11.38 16.72
C GLN A 263 3.47 -12.52 17.66
N MET A 264 3.58 -13.76 17.16
CA MET A 264 4.05 -14.89 17.96
C MET A 264 5.52 -14.68 18.39
N ILE A 265 6.38 -14.22 17.48
CA ILE A 265 7.79 -13.93 17.76
C ILE A 265 7.89 -12.89 18.88
N THR A 266 7.25 -11.72 18.71
CA THR A 266 7.35 -10.61 19.68
C THR A 266 6.81 -10.97 21.06
N LYS A 267 5.69 -11.71 21.12
CA LYS A 267 5.13 -12.21 22.39
C LYS A 267 6.02 -13.27 23.04
N GLY A 268 6.63 -14.15 22.23
CA GLY A 268 7.52 -15.19 22.72
C GLY A 268 8.83 -14.67 23.31
N LEU A 269 9.34 -13.55 22.75
CA LEU A 269 10.52 -12.86 23.25
C LEU A 269 10.25 -12.00 24.50
N TYR A 270 8.98 -11.74 24.84
CA TYR A 270 8.64 -10.86 25.95
C TYR A 270 9.08 -11.48 27.29
N PRO A 271 9.82 -10.75 28.15
CA PRO A 271 10.43 -11.33 29.34
C PRO A 271 9.38 -11.80 30.35
N LYS A 272 9.61 -12.99 30.90
CA LYS A 272 8.75 -13.56 31.95
C LYS A 272 8.78 -12.69 33.20
N GLY A 273 7.64 -12.52 33.86
CA GLY A 273 7.51 -11.73 35.09
C GLY A 273 7.37 -10.22 34.89
N ILE A 274 7.47 -9.74 33.64
CA ILE A 274 7.20 -8.34 33.30
C ILE A 274 5.73 -8.21 32.84
N PRO A 275 4.95 -7.26 33.36
CA PRO A 275 3.59 -7.01 32.89
C PRO A 275 3.55 -6.69 31.40
N HIS A 276 2.68 -7.37 30.65
CA HIS A 276 2.48 -7.10 29.23
C HIS A 276 2.04 -5.65 28.99
N PRO A 277 2.37 -5.07 27.81
CA PRO A 277 1.96 -3.70 27.49
C PRO A 277 0.43 -3.59 27.42
N ASP A 278 -0.18 -2.63 28.14
CA ASP A 278 -1.63 -2.43 28.16
C ASP A 278 -2.21 -2.12 26.77
N ASN A 279 -1.42 -1.43 25.91
CA ASN A 279 -1.78 -1.15 24.53
C ASN A 279 -1.60 -2.33 23.57
N GLY A 280 -1.07 -3.47 24.03
CA GLY A 280 -0.80 -4.66 23.23
C GLY A 280 0.29 -4.48 22.15
N ILE A 281 1.09 -3.42 22.23
CA ILE A 281 2.17 -3.15 21.27
C ILE A 281 3.48 -3.75 21.79
N TYR A 282 4.02 -4.73 21.08
CA TYR A 282 5.23 -5.44 21.44
C TYR A 282 6.40 -4.96 20.59
N LEU A 283 7.57 -4.88 21.22
CA LEU A 283 8.83 -4.51 20.59
C LEU A 283 9.55 -5.78 20.12
N LEU A 284 10.19 -5.71 18.95
CA LEU A 284 11.14 -6.72 18.50
C LEU A 284 12.53 -6.11 18.51
N PRO A 285 13.42 -6.48 19.45
CA PRO A 285 14.76 -5.94 19.50
C PRO A 285 15.53 -6.32 18.25
N GLU A 286 16.29 -5.35 17.70
CA GLU A 286 17.27 -5.66 16.66
C GLU A 286 18.38 -6.51 17.28
N ARG A 287 18.70 -7.61 16.63
CA ARG A 287 19.79 -8.50 17.04
C ARG A 287 20.60 -8.88 15.81
N GLY A 288 21.85 -9.26 16.05
CA GLY A 288 22.74 -9.66 14.98
C GLY A 288 22.13 -10.71 14.06
N GLY A 289 22.53 -10.77 12.79
CA GLY A 289 21.95 -11.63 11.76
C GLY A 289 21.99 -13.15 12.06
N MET A 290 22.62 -13.56 13.18
CA MET A 290 22.61 -14.92 13.69
C MET A 290 21.40 -15.22 14.60
N ASP A 291 20.70 -14.20 15.09
CA ASP A 291 19.50 -14.38 15.90
C ASP A 291 18.37 -15.00 15.07
N ARG A 292 17.85 -16.13 15.54
CA ARG A 292 16.81 -16.91 14.84
C ARG A 292 15.51 -16.10 14.68
N GLU A 293 15.08 -15.43 15.72
CA GLU A 293 13.78 -14.77 15.75
C GLU A 293 13.82 -13.48 14.90
N TRP A 294 14.94 -12.77 14.89
CA TRP A 294 15.16 -11.64 14.01
C TRP A 294 15.16 -12.05 12.52
N ARG A 295 15.89 -13.13 12.16
CA ARG A 295 15.88 -13.66 10.80
C ARG A 295 14.47 -14.06 10.37
N ARG A 296 13.78 -14.79 11.21
CA ARG A 296 12.41 -15.26 10.95
C ARG A 296 11.44 -14.09 10.71
N PHE A 297 11.54 -13.02 11.50
CA PHE A 297 10.80 -11.78 11.27
C PHE A 297 11.15 -11.16 9.90
N CYS A 298 12.44 -11.04 9.59
CA CYS A 298 12.89 -10.49 8.31
C CYS A 298 12.35 -11.32 7.13
N ASP A 299 12.47 -12.64 7.19
CA ASP A 299 12.04 -13.55 6.12
C ASP A 299 10.53 -13.45 5.89
N THR A 300 9.71 -13.58 6.93
CA THR A 300 8.25 -13.52 6.79
C THR A 300 7.76 -12.16 6.29
N THR A 301 8.39 -11.07 6.74
CA THR A 301 8.06 -9.70 6.31
C THR A 301 8.46 -9.49 4.84
N ARG A 302 9.63 -9.96 4.44
CA ARG A 302 10.13 -9.87 3.05
C ARG A 302 9.32 -10.72 2.10
N ASN A 303 8.94 -11.95 2.48
CA ASN A 303 8.06 -12.82 1.69
C ASN A 303 6.73 -12.12 1.39
N ALA A 304 6.10 -11.50 2.40
CA ALA A 304 4.86 -10.76 2.22
C ALA A 304 5.05 -9.53 1.32
N ALA A 305 6.15 -8.80 1.49
CA ALA A 305 6.46 -7.63 0.67
C ALA A 305 6.70 -8.02 -0.80
N ASN A 306 7.45 -9.06 -1.07
CA ASN A 306 7.71 -9.60 -2.39
C ASN A 306 6.42 -10.04 -3.08
N PHE A 307 5.53 -10.72 -2.36
CA PHE A 307 4.20 -11.04 -2.86
C PHE A 307 3.40 -9.78 -3.24
N GLY A 308 3.43 -8.73 -2.41
CA GLY A 308 2.72 -7.48 -2.68
C GLY A 308 3.14 -6.82 -3.99
N PHE A 309 4.44 -6.75 -4.28
CA PHE A 309 4.96 -6.25 -5.56
C PHE A 309 4.48 -7.10 -6.75
N ALA A 310 4.60 -8.42 -6.63
CA ALA A 310 4.15 -9.34 -7.67
C ALA A 310 2.62 -9.26 -7.90
N ASN A 311 1.84 -9.15 -6.84
CA ASN A 311 0.38 -9.04 -6.91
C ASN A 311 -0.03 -7.79 -7.71
N ARG A 312 0.56 -6.62 -7.42
CA ARG A 312 0.31 -5.38 -8.18
C ARG A 312 0.73 -5.49 -9.65
N LEU A 313 1.86 -6.14 -9.93
CA LEU A 313 2.30 -6.41 -11.30
C LEU A 313 1.25 -7.22 -12.07
N PHE A 314 0.81 -8.36 -11.54
CA PHE A 314 -0.15 -9.22 -12.24
C PHE A 314 -1.52 -8.56 -12.44
N LEU A 315 -1.97 -7.72 -11.50
CA LEU A 315 -3.19 -6.92 -11.70
C LEU A 315 -3.04 -5.93 -12.86
N GLY A 316 -1.86 -5.34 -13.04
CA GLY A 316 -1.55 -4.49 -14.20
C GLY A 316 -1.65 -5.28 -15.52
N LEU A 317 -1.02 -6.46 -15.58
CA LEU A 317 -1.09 -7.33 -16.76
C LEU A 317 -2.51 -7.84 -17.04
N MET A 318 -3.32 -8.10 -16.00
CA MET A 318 -4.72 -8.46 -16.16
C MET A 318 -5.53 -7.33 -16.80
N LEU A 319 -5.31 -6.08 -16.37
CA LEU A 319 -5.98 -4.93 -16.98
C LEU A 319 -5.49 -4.69 -18.41
N GLN A 320 -4.18 -4.84 -18.65
CA GLN A 320 -3.62 -4.80 -20.01
C GLN A 320 -4.34 -5.80 -20.94
N ASN A 321 -4.49 -7.05 -20.49
CA ASN A 321 -5.23 -8.07 -21.24
C ASN A 321 -6.67 -7.63 -21.59
N ALA A 322 -7.39 -7.05 -20.63
CA ALA A 322 -8.76 -6.59 -20.86
C ALA A 322 -8.82 -5.47 -21.93
N VAL A 323 -7.93 -4.51 -21.83
CA VAL A 323 -7.85 -3.38 -22.76
C VAL A 323 -7.46 -3.86 -24.18
N GLU A 324 -6.43 -4.71 -24.29
CA GLU A 324 -6.00 -5.21 -25.60
C GLU A 324 -7.05 -6.06 -26.29
N ASN A 325 -7.83 -6.84 -25.54
CA ASN A 325 -8.91 -7.64 -26.11
C ASN A 325 -10.10 -6.81 -26.64
N THR A 326 -10.26 -5.56 -26.17
CA THR A 326 -11.50 -4.78 -26.42
C THR A 326 -11.25 -3.42 -27.10
N VAL A 327 -10.10 -2.82 -26.87
CA VAL A 327 -9.75 -1.48 -27.39
C VAL A 327 -8.68 -1.61 -28.46
N ARG A 328 -7.42 -1.82 -28.06
CA ARG A 328 -6.26 -2.04 -28.90
C ARG A 328 -5.03 -2.42 -28.06
N ALA A 329 -3.98 -2.91 -28.69
CA ALA A 329 -2.65 -2.94 -28.10
C ALA A 329 -2.18 -1.52 -27.78
N PHE A 330 -1.52 -1.33 -26.64
CA PHE A 330 -1.07 -0.03 -26.17
C PHE A 330 0.24 -0.10 -25.40
N GLY A 331 0.96 1.02 -25.35
CA GLY A 331 2.15 1.16 -24.53
C GLY A 331 1.76 1.38 -23.06
N MET A 332 2.31 0.54 -22.18
CA MET A 332 2.16 0.65 -20.73
C MET A 332 3.55 0.69 -20.10
N LYS A 333 3.86 1.74 -19.33
CA LYS A 333 5.17 1.91 -18.67
C LYS A 333 4.97 2.19 -17.20
N LEU A 334 5.71 1.49 -16.36
CA LEU A 334 5.70 1.77 -14.93
C LEU A 334 6.29 3.16 -14.68
N LEU A 335 5.52 4.01 -13.99
CA LEU A 335 6.05 5.23 -13.41
C LEU A 335 6.71 4.93 -12.05
N TYR A 336 5.96 4.32 -11.13
CA TYR A 336 6.50 3.96 -9.82
C TYR A 336 5.63 2.93 -9.09
N ASP A 337 6.29 2.10 -8.25
CA ASP A 337 5.64 1.18 -7.31
C ASP A 337 6.27 1.31 -5.93
N SER A 338 5.47 1.66 -4.92
CA SER A 338 5.96 1.90 -3.55
C SER A 338 4.96 1.47 -2.47
N PRO A 339 5.44 0.86 -1.37
CA PRO A 339 4.61 0.51 -0.22
C PRO A 339 4.30 1.73 0.65
N HIS A 340 3.13 1.70 1.32
CA HIS A 340 2.75 2.62 2.40
C HIS A 340 2.49 1.91 3.74
N ASN A 341 2.68 0.60 3.78
CA ASN A 341 2.67 -0.24 4.98
C ASN A 341 3.96 -1.05 5.02
N PHE A 342 5.03 -0.47 5.53
CA PHE A 342 6.34 -1.13 5.58
C PHE A 342 7.29 -0.49 6.60
N ILE A 343 8.38 -1.20 6.92
CA ILE A 343 9.48 -0.69 7.73
C ILE A 343 10.69 -0.47 6.83
N TRP A 344 11.19 0.77 6.79
CA TRP A 344 12.34 1.17 6.01
C TRP A 344 13.56 1.32 6.92
N GLU A 345 14.69 0.77 6.51
CA GLU A 345 15.96 1.04 7.16
C GLU A 345 16.53 2.38 6.65
N ARG A 346 17.12 3.16 7.56
CA ARG A 346 17.82 4.40 7.24
C ARG A 346 19.08 4.49 8.07
N GLU A 347 20.19 4.74 7.41
CA GLU A 347 21.47 5.07 8.07
C GLU A 347 21.66 6.59 8.05
N ALA A 348 22.00 7.15 9.20
CA ALA A 348 22.34 8.54 9.35
C ALA A 348 23.34 8.70 10.52
N GLU A 349 24.40 9.51 10.34
CA GLU A 349 25.40 9.80 11.37
C GLU A 349 26.04 8.54 12.01
N GLY A 350 26.23 7.48 11.20
CA GLY A 350 26.77 6.20 11.65
C GLY A 350 25.84 5.37 12.54
N ARG A 351 24.55 5.72 12.59
CA ARG A 351 23.50 5.00 13.32
C ARG A 351 22.45 4.44 12.35
N LYS A 352 21.86 3.32 12.74
CA LYS A 352 20.78 2.66 11.99
C LYS A 352 19.43 2.95 12.63
N TYR A 353 18.51 3.43 11.83
CA TYR A 353 17.13 3.73 12.23
C TYR A 353 16.13 2.90 11.42
N TYR A 354 14.98 2.67 12.02
CA TYR A 354 13.83 2.00 11.37
C TYR A 354 12.67 2.98 11.27
N ILE A 355 12.25 3.29 10.04
CA ILE A 355 11.09 4.14 9.77
C ILE A 355 9.89 3.24 9.48
N HIS A 356 8.98 3.19 10.43
CA HIS A 356 7.72 2.44 10.32
C HIS A 356 6.68 3.33 9.69
N ARG A 357 6.02 2.85 8.64
CA ARG A 357 4.90 3.53 7.99
C ARG A 357 3.65 2.66 8.04
N LYS A 358 2.58 3.18 8.60
CA LYS A 358 1.26 2.56 8.62
C LYS A 358 0.25 3.47 7.97
N GLY A 359 -0.07 3.21 6.70
CA GLY A 359 -0.87 4.09 5.88
C GLY A 359 -0.19 5.44 5.65
N ALA A 360 1.10 5.42 5.32
CA ALA A 360 1.87 6.58 4.95
C ALA A 360 2.88 6.20 3.87
N CYS A 361 2.94 6.97 2.78
CA CYS A 361 3.89 6.78 1.69
C CYS A 361 5.26 7.31 2.05
N SER A 362 6.31 6.75 1.46
CA SER A 362 7.61 7.41 1.37
C SER A 362 7.47 8.65 0.47
N ALA A 363 8.16 9.73 0.83
CA ALA A 363 8.17 11.01 0.10
C ALA A 363 9.59 11.62 0.16
N ARG A 364 10.56 10.85 -0.33
CA ARG A 364 11.98 11.22 -0.34
C ARG A 364 12.22 12.36 -1.32
N GLY A 365 13.08 13.30 -0.94
CA GLY A 365 13.49 14.42 -1.77
C GLY A 365 14.57 14.04 -2.79
N MET A 366 15.09 15.03 -3.50
CA MET A 366 16.12 14.83 -4.52
C MET A 366 17.39 14.19 -3.94
N GLU A 367 17.80 14.59 -2.74
CA GLU A 367 19.00 14.04 -2.08
C GLU A 367 18.88 12.53 -1.83
N GLU A 368 17.73 12.09 -1.32
CA GLU A 368 17.52 10.67 -1.02
C GLU A 368 17.22 9.83 -2.28
N MET A 369 16.95 10.49 -3.40
CA MET A 369 16.70 9.84 -4.68
C MET A 369 17.90 9.87 -5.63
N GLU A 370 19.07 10.34 -5.16
CA GLU A 370 20.31 10.30 -5.94
C GLU A 370 20.60 8.87 -6.43
N GLY A 371 21.04 8.75 -7.68
CA GLY A 371 21.31 7.46 -8.33
C GLY A 371 20.08 6.71 -8.83
N THR A 372 18.86 7.26 -8.68
CA THR A 372 17.61 6.69 -9.20
C THR A 372 17.08 7.49 -10.40
N PRO A 373 16.10 6.96 -11.16
CA PRO A 373 15.43 7.73 -12.22
C PRO A 373 14.75 9.04 -11.73
N PHE A 374 14.61 9.23 -10.43
CA PHE A 374 13.92 10.36 -9.80
C PHE A 374 14.85 11.38 -9.15
N ALA A 375 16.17 11.26 -9.33
CA ALA A 375 17.19 12.07 -8.66
C ALA A 375 16.96 13.59 -8.76
N TYR A 376 16.40 14.09 -9.88
CA TYR A 376 16.19 15.51 -10.11
C TYR A 376 14.81 16.04 -9.73
N TYR A 377 13.91 15.17 -9.27
CA TYR A 377 12.50 15.55 -9.03
C TYR A 377 11.99 15.13 -7.65
N GLY A 378 12.62 14.17 -7.00
CA GLY A 378 12.12 13.50 -5.80
C GLY A 378 11.22 12.30 -6.14
N GLU A 379 10.87 11.53 -5.13
CA GLU A 379 10.11 10.28 -5.23
C GLU A 379 8.65 10.53 -5.68
N PRO A 380 8.11 9.77 -6.65
CA PRO A 380 6.69 9.85 -6.98
C PRO A 380 5.82 9.41 -5.81
N VAL A 381 4.87 10.25 -5.41
CA VAL A 381 3.92 10.01 -4.32
C VAL A 381 2.51 9.98 -4.89
N MET A 382 1.83 8.84 -4.76
CA MET A 382 0.47 8.65 -5.24
C MET A 382 -0.50 8.77 -4.07
N ILE A 383 -1.40 9.76 -4.12
CA ILE A 383 -2.44 9.97 -3.11
C ILE A 383 -3.80 9.79 -3.78
N PRO A 384 -4.38 8.57 -3.73
CA PRO A 384 -5.70 8.32 -4.27
C PRO A 384 -6.80 9.01 -3.45
N GLY A 385 -7.82 9.46 -4.17
CA GLY A 385 -9.10 9.79 -3.58
C GLY A 385 -9.91 8.54 -3.23
N SER A 386 -11.18 8.71 -2.97
CA SER A 386 -12.14 7.62 -2.89
C SER A 386 -12.70 7.30 -4.29
N MET A 387 -13.49 6.22 -4.42
CA MET A 387 -14.15 5.87 -5.69
C MET A 387 -14.85 7.08 -6.32
N GLY A 388 -14.52 7.38 -7.58
CA GLY A 388 -15.10 8.52 -8.31
C GLY A 388 -14.58 9.90 -7.89
N SER A 389 -13.67 10.00 -6.91
CA SER A 389 -13.00 11.25 -6.54
C SER A 389 -11.62 11.34 -7.21
N SER A 390 -11.13 12.57 -7.38
CA SER A 390 -9.78 12.80 -7.94
C SER A 390 -8.70 12.11 -7.10
N SER A 391 -7.65 11.68 -7.78
CA SER A 391 -6.38 11.24 -7.19
C SER A 391 -5.29 12.25 -7.56
N TYR A 392 -4.22 12.28 -6.78
CA TYR A 392 -3.12 13.20 -6.99
C TYR A 392 -1.79 12.47 -7.12
N LEU A 393 -0.98 12.92 -8.07
CA LEU A 393 0.43 12.57 -8.19
C LEU A 393 1.26 13.77 -7.70
N LEU A 394 2.12 13.50 -6.72
CA LEU A 394 3.02 14.48 -6.14
C LEU A 394 4.47 13.99 -6.28
N ARG A 395 5.42 14.89 -6.03
CA ARG A 395 6.84 14.58 -5.87
C ARG A 395 7.27 14.79 -4.44
N GLY A 396 7.98 13.86 -3.84
CA GLY A 396 8.52 13.95 -2.49
C GLY A 396 9.49 15.12 -2.36
N MET A 397 9.44 15.83 -1.24
CA MET A 397 10.32 16.97 -0.96
C MET A 397 11.32 16.69 0.17
N GLY A 398 11.30 15.48 0.75
CA GLY A 398 12.30 15.05 1.72
C GLY A 398 12.17 15.68 3.11
N ASN A 399 10.96 16.09 3.52
CA ASN A 399 10.75 16.75 4.80
C ASN A 399 11.11 15.83 5.98
N PRO A 400 12.16 16.16 6.79
CA PRO A 400 12.62 15.33 7.92
C PRO A 400 11.66 15.40 9.11
N ASP A 401 10.82 16.45 9.22
CA ASP A 401 9.82 16.55 10.28
C ASP A 401 8.64 15.64 10.05
N ALA A 402 8.36 15.33 8.78
CA ALA A 402 7.41 14.31 8.36
C ALA A 402 8.04 12.91 8.23
N LEU A 403 9.30 12.73 8.64
CA LEU A 403 10.07 11.49 8.47
C LEU A 403 10.07 11.02 7.00
N TRP A 404 10.30 11.97 6.06
CA TRP A 404 10.30 11.72 4.60
C TRP A 404 9.04 10.99 4.14
N SER A 405 7.87 11.43 4.61
CA SER A 405 6.62 10.69 4.40
C SER A 405 5.47 11.61 4.02
N ALA A 406 4.49 11.03 3.34
CA ALA A 406 3.25 11.68 2.90
C ALA A 406 2.04 10.77 3.17
N SER A 407 0.83 11.30 3.00
CA SER A 407 -0.40 10.52 3.09
C SER A 407 -0.45 9.41 2.05
N HIS A 408 -1.11 8.29 2.37
CA HIS A 408 -1.37 7.20 1.43
C HIS A 408 -2.71 7.32 0.70
N GLY A 409 -3.55 8.28 1.07
CA GLY A 409 -4.88 8.51 0.49
C GLY A 409 -5.61 9.66 1.16
N ALA A 410 -6.92 9.78 0.91
CA ALA A 410 -7.76 10.83 1.49
C ALA A 410 -7.95 10.67 3.01
N GLY A 411 -7.85 9.45 3.53
CA GLY A 411 -8.20 9.13 4.91
C GLY A 411 -9.71 9.10 5.16
N ARG A 412 -10.13 8.26 6.09
CA ARG A 412 -11.56 8.09 6.41
C ARG A 412 -12.03 9.13 7.42
N LYS A 413 -13.28 9.58 7.27
CA LYS A 413 -14.01 10.36 8.28
C LYS A 413 -15.14 9.58 8.94
N LEU A 414 -15.64 8.51 8.28
CA LEU A 414 -16.64 7.60 8.82
C LEU A 414 -16.05 6.20 8.92
N SER A 415 -16.41 5.44 9.94
CA SER A 415 -16.14 4.00 9.98
C SER A 415 -16.91 3.28 8.87
N ARG A 416 -16.52 2.04 8.51
CA ARG A 416 -17.23 1.26 7.50
C ARG A 416 -18.70 1.05 7.88
N GLY A 417 -18.99 0.73 9.15
CA GLY A 417 -20.36 0.56 9.63
C GLY A 417 -21.20 1.83 9.50
N GLU A 418 -20.65 3.00 9.87
CA GLU A 418 -21.34 4.29 9.70
C GLU A 418 -21.57 4.64 8.21
N ALA A 419 -20.63 4.31 7.35
CA ALA A 419 -20.73 4.58 5.91
C ALA A 419 -21.83 3.75 5.23
N ILE A 420 -22.04 2.50 5.63
CA ILE A 420 -23.13 1.65 5.13
C ILE A 420 -24.49 2.32 5.32
N HIS A 421 -24.69 3.03 6.41
CA HIS A 421 -25.89 3.78 6.74
C HIS A 421 -25.87 5.24 6.28
N GLY A 422 -24.98 5.57 5.36
CA GLY A 422 -24.87 6.90 4.78
C GLY A 422 -26.05 7.30 3.90
N SER A 423 -26.03 8.53 3.36
CA SER A 423 -27.10 9.09 2.55
C SER A 423 -27.38 8.30 1.29
N ASP A 424 -28.63 7.82 1.14
CA ASP A 424 -29.11 7.12 -0.06
C ASP A 424 -29.02 8.00 -1.29
N GLU A 425 -29.38 9.27 -1.18
CA GLU A 425 -29.34 10.22 -2.28
C GLU A 425 -27.91 10.38 -2.83
N LYS A 426 -26.92 10.60 -1.95
CA LYS A 426 -25.51 10.70 -2.35
C LYS A 426 -24.99 9.41 -2.97
N PHE A 427 -25.41 8.27 -2.44
CA PHE A 427 -25.02 6.98 -3.00
C PHE A 427 -25.58 6.75 -4.40
N GLN A 428 -26.87 7.01 -4.59
CA GLN A 428 -27.52 6.89 -5.89
C GLN A 428 -26.97 7.88 -6.93
N GLU A 429 -26.64 9.09 -6.52
CA GLU A 429 -25.99 10.07 -7.39
C GLU A 429 -24.60 9.59 -7.83
N PHE A 430 -23.80 9.05 -6.90
CA PHE A 430 -22.50 8.46 -7.19
C PHE A 430 -22.62 7.29 -8.18
N MET A 431 -23.51 6.33 -7.93
CA MET A 431 -23.69 5.15 -8.78
C MET A 431 -24.21 5.46 -10.18
N LYS A 432 -24.91 6.57 -10.37
CA LYS A 432 -25.36 7.04 -11.71
C LYS A 432 -24.22 7.62 -12.54
N LYS A 433 -23.22 8.19 -11.89
CA LYS A 433 -22.13 8.96 -12.56
C LYS A 433 -20.86 8.14 -12.75
N PHE A 434 -20.71 7.02 -12.04
CA PHE A 434 -19.43 6.34 -11.97
C PHE A 434 -19.57 4.81 -12.12
N HIS A 435 -18.65 4.21 -12.85
CA HIS A 435 -18.62 2.76 -13.09
C HIS A 435 -17.76 2.04 -12.06
N VAL A 436 -18.39 1.19 -11.25
CA VAL A 436 -17.73 0.30 -10.31
C VAL A 436 -17.89 -1.15 -10.77
N ILE A 437 -16.78 -1.81 -11.10
CA ILE A 437 -16.77 -3.22 -11.51
C ILE A 437 -16.49 -4.07 -10.27
N THR A 438 -17.40 -4.98 -9.96
CA THR A 438 -17.31 -5.87 -8.80
C THR A 438 -17.56 -7.33 -9.21
N PRO A 439 -17.24 -8.31 -8.34
CA PRO A 439 -17.58 -9.72 -8.59
C PRO A 439 -19.07 -9.94 -8.87
N ILE A 440 -19.93 -9.14 -8.26
CA ILE A 440 -21.38 -9.20 -8.45
C ILE A 440 -21.79 -8.11 -9.44
N ASP A 441 -22.44 -8.51 -10.54
CA ASP A 441 -23.14 -7.58 -11.42
C ASP A 441 -24.62 -7.48 -10.99
N PRO A 442 -25.06 -6.36 -10.43
CA PRO A 442 -26.42 -6.22 -9.94
C PRO A 442 -27.48 -6.30 -11.05
N ASN A 443 -27.08 -6.15 -12.32
CA ASN A 443 -27.97 -6.18 -13.47
C ASN A 443 -28.20 -7.60 -14.02
N ARG A 444 -27.51 -8.60 -13.51
CA ARG A 444 -27.68 -9.99 -13.97
C ARG A 444 -29.09 -10.51 -13.68
N SER A 445 -29.66 -11.18 -14.67
CA SER A 445 -31.04 -11.69 -14.59
C SER A 445 -31.23 -12.78 -13.53
N ASP A 446 -30.20 -13.60 -13.26
CA ASP A 446 -30.20 -14.65 -12.23
C ASP A 446 -30.14 -14.11 -10.80
N LEU A 447 -29.81 -12.84 -10.62
CA LEU A 447 -29.82 -12.13 -9.31
C LEU A 447 -31.15 -11.44 -9.04
N LYS A 448 -32.12 -11.43 -10.01
CA LYS A 448 -33.47 -10.94 -9.77
C LYS A 448 -34.13 -11.77 -8.66
N GLY A 449 -34.51 -11.10 -7.57
CA GLY A 449 -35.10 -11.76 -6.39
C GLY A 449 -34.09 -12.21 -5.32
N ARG A 450 -32.78 -12.11 -5.57
CA ARG A 450 -31.73 -12.37 -4.56
C ARG A 450 -31.36 -11.09 -3.80
N SER A 451 -32.36 -10.56 -3.08
CA SER A 451 -32.19 -9.34 -2.26
C SER A 451 -31.09 -9.46 -1.23
N ASP A 452 -30.82 -10.65 -0.72
CA ASP A 452 -29.73 -10.97 0.20
C ASP A 452 -28.34 -10.70 -0.40
N ILE A 453 -28.13 -11.07 -1.67
CA ILE A 453 -26.87 -10.84 -2.39
C ILE A 453 -26.74 -9.37 -2.77
N LEU A 454 -27.80 -8.79 -3.33
CA LEU A 454 -27.80 -7.40 -3.77
C LEU A 454 -27.58 -6.43 -2.60
N LYS A 455 -28.15 -6.72 -1.44
CA LYS A 455 -27.92 -5.94 -0.22
C LYS A 455 -26.45 -5.98 0.22
N LYS A 456 -25.82 -7.15 0.27
CA LYS A 456 -24.39 -7.30 0.62
C LYS A 456 -23.50 -6.58 -0.39
N TRP A 457 -23.80 -6.68 -1.66
CA TRP A 457 -23.10 -5.93 -2.71
C TRP A 457 -23.20 -4.42 -2.48
N GLU A 458 -24.40 -3.90 -2.24
CA GLU A 458 -24.61 -2.48 -1.96
C GLU A 458 -23.87 -2.03 -0.69
N GLU A 459 -23.95 -2.79 0.40
CA GLU A 459 -23.24 -2.52 1.65
C GLU A 459 -21.71 -2.47 1.44
N SER A 460 -21.15 -3.35 0.60
CA SER A 460 -19.71 -3.35 0.29
C SER A 460 -19.29 -2.06 -0.40
N ILE A 461 -20.05 -1.56 -1.39
CA ILE A 461 -19.75 -0.31 -2.07
C ILE A 461 -19.99 0.89 -1.16
N ARG A 462 -21.10 0.93 -0.41
CA ARG A 462 -21.42 1.99 0.55
C ARG A 462 -20.32 2.18 1.61
N SER A 463 -19.74 1.06 2.06
CA SER A 463 -18.66 1.10 3.06
C SER A 463 -17.44 1.88 2.60
N GLU A 464 -17.21 2.00 1.29
CA GLU A 464 -16.07 2.68 0.65
C GLU A 464 -16.52 3.87 -0.24
N ALA A 465 -17.76 4.30 -0.13
CA ALA A 465 -18.31 5.40 -0.93
C ALA A 465 -17.64 6.77 -0.64
N PRO A 466 -17.65 7.72 -1.57
CA PRO A 466 -16.95 9.01 -1.44
C PRO A 466 -17.27 9.77 -0.14
N TYR A 467 -18.50 9.74 0.31
CA TYR A 467 -18.92 10.43 1.53
C TYR A 467 -18.31 9.86 2.83
N ALA A 468 -17.67 8.68 2.79
CA ALA A 468 -16.97 8.09 3.93
C ALA A 468 -15.58 8.65 4.16
N TYR A 469 -15.05 9.42 3.20
CA TYR A 469 -13.68 9.91 3.18
C TYR A 469 -13.60 11.42 3.44
N LYS A 470 -12.40 11.87 3.85
CA LYS A 470 -12.08 13.28 3.96
C LYS A 470 -12.01 13.92 2.56
N ASP A 471 -12.05 15.24 2.55
CA ASP A 471 -11.81 16.03 1.34
C ASP A 471 -10.33 15.92 0.96
N ILE A 472 -10.07 15.27 -0.19
CA ILE A 472 -8.72 15.01 -0.68
C ILE A 472 -7.94 16.30 -0.96
N ASP A 473 -8.60 17.36 -1.45
CA ASP A 473 -7.96 18.63 -1.78
C ASP A 473 -7.36 19.28 -0.53
N LYS A 474 -8.06 19.19 0.60
CA LYS A 474 -7.54 19.66 1.89
C LYS A 474 -6.37 18.84 2.39
N VAL A 475 -6.40 17.52 2.18
CA VAL A 475 -5.29 16.62 2.53
C VAL A 475 -4.05 16.96 1.72
N VAL A 476 -4.21 17.10 0.41
CA VAL A 476 -3.10 17.41 -0.51
C VAL A 476 -2.48 18.78 -0.23
N LYS A 477 -3.31 19.80 0.05
CA LYS A 477 -2.83 21.16 0.36
C LYS A 477 -1.90 21.21 1.58
N VAL A 478 -2.09 20.35 2.56
CA VAL A 478 -1.18 20.25 3.72
C VAL A 478 0.23 19.81 3.30
N HIS A 479 0.33 18.92 2.31
CA HIS A 479 1.63 18.46 1.82
C HIS A 479 2.45 19.59 1.20
N GLU A 480 1.81 20.45 0.43
CA GLU A 480 2.46 21.65 -0.13
C GLU A 480 2.83 22.66 0.94
N ASN A 481 1.89 22.99 1.83
CA ASN A 481 2.09 24.00 2.89
C ASN A 481 3.22 23.64 3.86
N HIS A 482 3.52 22.35 4.00
CA HIS A 482 4.57 21.83 4.90
C HIS A 482 5.74 21.20 4.15
N GLU A 483 5.87 21.45 2.85
CA GLU A 483 6.97 20.92 2.03
C GLU A 483 7.19 19.40 2.20
N MET A 484 6.10 18.64 2.41
CA MET A 484 6.15 17.18 2.45
C MET A 484 6.23 16.59 1.05
N ALA A 485 5.40 17.12 0.14
CA ALA A 485 5.37 16.75 -1.27
C ALA A 485 4.74 17.87 -2.12
N GLY A 486 5.27 18.10 -3.31
CA GLY A 486 4.79 19.09 -4.27
C GLY A 486 3.83 18.50 -5.31
N LEU A 487 2.78 19.22 -5.68
CA LEU A 487 1.80 18.80 -6.67
C LEU A 487 2.41 18.66 -8.07
N VAL A 488 2.15 17.54 -8.74
CA VAL A 488 2.53 17.30 -10.14
C VAL A 488 1.31 17.25 -11.04
N ALA A 489 0.34 16.39 -10.74
CA ALA A 489 -0.86 16.22 -11.56
C ALA A 489 -2.08 15.79 -10.72
N ARG A 490 -3.27 16.14 -11.21
CA ARG A 490 -4.56 15.64 -10.73
C ARG A 490 -5.13 14.69 -11.77
N MET A 491 -5.56 13.52 -11.32
CA MET A 491 -6.18 12.51 -12.14
C MET A 491 -7.65 12.33 -11.72
N GLU A 492 -8.49 12.04 -12.69
CA GLU A 492 -9.92 11.72 -12.48
C GLU A 492 -10.19 10.29 -12.91
N PRO A 493 -10.86 9.48 -12.08
CA PRO A 493 -11.13 8.09 -12.40
C PRO A 493 -12.19 7.95 -13.50
N LEU A 494 -11.96 7.02 -14.43
CA LEU A 494 -12.89 6.64 -15.49
C LEU A 494 -13.77 5.46 -15.06
N PHE A 495 -13.15 4.48 -14.41
CA PHE A 495 -13.84 3.39 -13.73
C PHE A 495 -12.93 2.75 -12.68
N THR A 496 -13.54 2.09 -11.70
CA THR A 496 -12.85 1.37 -10.62
C THR A 496 -13.23 -0.10 -10.60
N VAL A 497 -12.25 -0.98 -10.41
CA VAL A 497 -12.44 -2.43 -10.15
C VAL A 497 -12.23 -2.67 -8.65
N LYS A 498 -13.19 -3.30 -7.99
CA LYS A 498 -13.17 -3.62 -6.55
C LYS A 498 -13.65 -5.04 -6.30
N ALA A 499 -13.07 -5.67 -5.23
CA ALA A 499 -13.52 -6.97 -4.74
C ALA A 499 -14.33 -6.86 -3.44
#